data_044a49039d4b2b1755f0506d67df9708
#
_entry.id   044a49039d4b2b1755f0506d67df9708
#
_cell.length_a   1.000
_cell.length_b   1.000
_cell.length_c   1.000
_cell.angle_alpha   90.00
_cell.angle_beta   90.00
_cell.angle_gamma   90.00
#
_symmetry.space_group_name_H-M   'P 1'
#
loop_
_entity.id
_entity.type
_entity.pdbx_description
1 polymer ?
#
loop_
_entity_poly.entity_id
_entity_poly.type
_entity_poly.pdbx_seq_one_letter_code
_entity_poly.pdbx_strand_id
1 'polypeptide(L)'
;DLSFEIDEDGVPYWICPVKKYNIGLFGGTTIGRVVLCNAITGETKDYAVEDVPQWVDRVYSADLLVELYNYHGTLKHGFFNSVLGQKDCLNTTDGYNYLAIDDDVWVYTGVTSITGDQSNVGFVLMNQRTMETKFYEIEGATESSAMSSAEGQVQNLHYTATFPLLLNISGEPTYFIALKDDAGLVKKYAMVNVQKYQIVAIGDTVSECEESYTN
;
A
#
# COMPACT_ATOMS: atom_id res chain seq x y z
N ASP A 1 4.18 7.95 -13.89
CA ASP A 1 2.76 7.73 -14.14
C ASP A 1 2.03 9.05 -14.11
N LEU A 2 0.97 9.16 -14.91
CA LEU A 2 0.08 10.30 -14.90
C LEU A 2 -1.11 10.00 -13.99
N SER A 3 -1.55 10.98 -13.19
CA SER A 3 -2.83 10.94 -12.50
C SER A 3 -3.75 12.06 -12.96
N PHE A 4 -5.04 11.89 -12.72
CA PHE A 4 -6.07 12.89 -13.00
C PHE A 4 -6.72 13.25 -11.69
N GLU A 5 -6.67 14.53 -11.32
CA GLU A 5 -7.17 15.04 -10.06
C GLU A 5 -7.98 16.32 -10.30
N ILE A 6 -8.76 16.72 -9.32
CA ILE A 6 -9.61 17.90 -9.36
C ILE A 6 -9.19 18.81 -8.22
N ASP A 7 -8.93 20.07 -8.51
CA ASP A 7 -8.58 21.04 -7.47
C ASP A 7 -9.79 21.46 -6.60
N GLU A 8 -9.55 22.30 -5.60
CA GLU A 8 -10.56 22.76 -4.65
C GLU A 8 -11.69 23.58 -5.31
N ASP A 9 -11.45 24.14 -6.49
CA ASP A 9 -12.44 24.89 -7.28
C ASP A 9 -13.21 24.00 -8.30
N GLY A 10 -12.92 22.70 -8.32
CA GLY A 10 -13.54 21.74 -9.24
C GLY A 10 -12.92 21.73 -10.64
N VAL A 11 -11.74 22.31 -10.82
CA VAL A 11 -11.04 22.31 -12.10
C VAL A 11 -10.21 21.02 -12.26
N PRO A 12 -10.36 20.29 -13.38
CA PRO A 12 -9.62 19.06 -13.60
C PRO A 12 -8.20 19.31 -14.11
N TYR A 13 -7.25 18.53 -13.59
CA TYR A 13 -5.84 18.56 -13.98
C TYR A 13 -5.26 17.19 -14.25
N TRP A 14 -4.34 17.13 -15.19
CA TRP A 14 -3.38 16.04 -15.32
C TRP A 14 -2.16 16.37 -14.47
N ILE A 15 -1.82 15.45 -13.57
CA ILE A 15 -0.63 15.53 -12.72
C ILE A 15 0.48 14.73 -13.39
N CYS A 16 1.58 15.39 -13.72
CA CYS A 16 2.70 14.83 -14.46
C CYS A 16 4.00 14.88 -13.64
N PRO A 17 4.26 13.92 -12.74
CA PRO A 17 5.51 13.87 -11.99
C PRO A 17 6.69 13.59 -12.91
N VAL A 18 7.75 14.38 -12.79
CA VAL A 18 8.97 14.27 -13.61
C VAL A 18 10.06 13.60 -12.79
N LYS A 19 10.49 12.44 -13.25
CA LYS A 19 11.55 11.66 -12.61
C LYS A 19 12.89 12.40 -12.59
N LYS A 20 13.56 12.32 -11.46
CA LYS A 20 14.94 12.75 -11.26
C LYS A 20 15.79 11.52 -10.91
N TYR A 21 16.89 11.38 -11.60
CA TYR A 21 17.85 10.32 -11.33
C TYR A 21 19.00 10.88 -10.49
N ASN A 22 19.22 10.31 -9.31
CA ASN A 22 20.38 10.63 -8.51
C ASN A 22 21.54 9.76 -8.99
N ILE A 23 22.62 10.40 -9.45
CA ILE A 23 23.82 9.69 -9.94
C ILE A 23 24.74 9.41 -8.76
N GLY A 24 25.12 8.15 -8.56
CA GLY A 24 26.05 7.73 -7.50
C GLY A 24 25.94 6.23 -7.22
N LEU A 25 26.84 5.72 -6.38
CA LEU A 25 26.91 4.28 -6.01
C LEU A 25 25.60 3.78 -5.36
N PHE A 26 24.85 4.70 -4.76
CA PHE A 26 23.55 4.45 -4.11
C PHE A 26 22.46 5.36 -4.71
N GLY A 27 22.61 5.73 -5.98
CA GLY A 27 21.65 6.55 -6.68
C GLY A 27 20.36 5.79 -6.98
N GLY A 28 19.24 6.48 -6.93
CA GLY A 28 17.93 5.94 -7.24
C GLY A 28 17.08 6.95 -8.02
N THR A 29 15.93 6.50 -8.48
CA THR A 29 14.94 7.36 -9.12
C THR A 29 14.10 8.03 -8.03
N THR A 30 13.85 9.33 -8.18
CA THR A 30 12.90 10.09 -7.35
C THR A 30 12.10 11.05 -8.24
N ILE A 31 11.22 11.85 -7.65
CA ILE A 31 10.53 12.92 -8.36
C ILE A 31 11.26 14.23 -8.06
N GLY A 32 11.61 14.98 -9.11
CA GLY A 32 12.30 16.26 -8.98
C GLY A 32 11.40 17.47 -9.11
N ARG A 33 10.30 17.33 -9.85
CA ARG A 33 9.31 18.37 -10.10
C ARG A 33 7.99 17.75 -10.55
N VAL A 34 6.92 18.56 -10.55
CA VAL A 34 5.60 18.14 -11.01
C VAL A 34 5.05 19.18 -11.97
N VAL A 35 4.58 18.76 -13.13
CA VAL A 35 3.88 19.59 -14.09
C VAL A 35 2.38 19.35 -13.96
N LEU A 36 1.62 20.39 -13.66
CA LEU A 36 0.16 20.38 -13.66
C LEU A 36 -0.33 20.89 -15.00
N CYS A 37 -1.18 20.14 -15.68
CA CYS A 37 -1.80 20.52 -16.93
C CYS A 37 -3.30 20.64 -16.74
N ASN A 38 -3.84 21.86 -16.88
CA ASN A 38 -5.28 22.08 -16.85
C ASN A 38 -5.96 21.31 -17.99
N ALA A 39 -6.83 20.36 -17.67
CA ALA A 39 -7.44 19.49 -18.65
C ALA A 39 -8.48 20.17 -19.56
N ILE A 40 -8.92 21.40 -19.20
CA ILE A 40 -9.88 22.19 -19.97
C ILE A 40 -9.15 23.12 -20.93
N THR A 41 -8.13 23.86 -20.43
CA THR A 41 -7.46 24.92 -21.19
C THR A 41 -6.16 24.46 -21.86
N GLY A 42 -5.56 23.37 -21.38
CA GLY A 42 -4.23 22.91 -21.79
C GLY A 42 -3.08 23.74 -21.20
N GLU A 43 -3.37 24.70 -20.35
CA GLU A 43 -2.34 25.48 -19.67
C GLU A 43 -1.53 24.58 -18.73
N THR A 44 -0.21 24.76 -18.77
CA THR A 44 0.70 23.98 -17.93
C THR A 44 1.44 24.86 -16.93
N LYS A 45 1.65 24.33 -15.72
CA LYS A 45 2.44 24.98 -14.69
C LYS A 45 3.40 23.98 -14.05
N ASP A 46 4.64 24.38 -13.90
CA ASP A 46 5.74 23.56 -13.38
C ASP A 46 6.03 23.95 -11.92
N TYR A 47 6.13 22.95 -11.04
CA TYR A 47 6.37 23.13 -9.62
C TYR A 47 7.60 22.34 -9.19
N ALA A 48 8.42 22.91 -8.32
CA ALA A 48 9.32 22.11 -7.49
C ALA A 48 8.46 21.20 -6.57
N VAL A 49 8.98 20.06 -6.17
CA VAL A 49 8.20 19.08 -5.38
C VAL A 49 7.69 19.69 -4.07
N GLU A 50 8.51 20.54 -3.43
CA GLU A 50 8.20 21.25 -2.19
C GLU A 50 7.11 22.32 -2.33
N ASP A 51 6.85 22.76 -3.56
CA ASP A 51 5.89 23.83 -3.87
C ASP A 51 4.58 23.31 -4.50
N VAL A 52 4.43 21.99 -4.60
CA VAL A 52 3.24 21.36 -5.17
C VAL A 52 2.02 21.69 -4.30
N PRO A 53 0.89 22.16 -4.89
CA PRO A 53 -0.32 22.45 -4.14
C PRO A 53 -0.82 21.26 -3.32
N GLN A 54 -1.42 21.54 -2.15
CA GLN A 54 -1.84 20.49 -1.20
C GLN A 54 -2.94 19.56 -1.74
N TRP A 55 -3.76 20.03 -2.66
CA TRP A 55 -4.81 19.23 -3.29
C TRP A 55 -4.28 18.16 -4.26
N VAL A 56 -2.97 18.17 -4.57
CA VAL A 56 -2.33 17.15 -5.41
C VAL A 56 -1.91 15.98 -4.55
N ASP A 57 -2.61 14.86 -4.67
CA ASP A 57 -2.39 13.68 -3.83
C ASP A 57 -1.27 12.77 -4.34
N ARG A 58 -1.10 12.67 -5.66
CA ARG A 58 -0.24 11.67 -6.30
C ARG A 58 1.00 12.26 -6.96
N VAL A 59 1.93 12.73 -6.14
CA VAL A 59 3.27 13.15 -6.57
C VAL A 59 4.17 11.93 -6.79
N TYR A 60 4.14 10.97 -5.86
CA TYR A 60 4.91 9.74 -5.91
C TYR A 60 4.00 8.55 -6.15
N SER A 61 4.29 7.74 -7.19
CA SER A 61 3.52 6.52 -7.43
C SER A 61 3.79 5.48 -6.33
N ALA A 62 2.81 4.60 -6.10
CA ALA A 62 2.95 3.52 -5.13
C ALA A 62 4.17 2.63 -5.43
N ASP A 63 4.36 2.25 -6.69
CA ASP A 63 5.51 1.44 -7.11
C ASP A 63 6.84 2.11 -6.79
N LEU A 64 6.95 3.43 -7.03
CA LEU A 64 8.16 4.19 -6.70
C LEU A 64 8.41 4.23 -5.18
N LEU A 65 7.38 4.43 -4.37
CA LEU A 65 7.51 4.45 -2.92
C LEU A 65 7.94 3.08 -2.38
N VAL A 66 7.33 2.01 -2.87
CA VAL A 66 7.70 0.63 -2.53
C VAL A 66 9.14 0.32 -2.94
N GLU A 67 9.54 0.69 -4.16
CA GLU A 67 10.91 0.53 -4.64
C GLU A 67 11.92 1.26 -3.75
N LEU A 68 11.65 2.52 -3.40
CA LEU A 68 12.51 3.31 -2.52
C LEU A 68 12.60 2.71 -1.11
N TYR A 69 11.47 2.26 -0.56
CA TYR A 69 11.44 1.60 0.74
C TYR A 69 12.30 0.33 0.75
N ASN A 70 12.12 -0.54 -0.25
CA ASN A 70 12.88 -1.78 -0.39
C ASN A 70 14.38 -1.51 -0.60
N TYR A 71 14.72 -0.49 -1.36
CA TYR A 71 16.10 -0.08 -1.55
C TYR A 71 16.76 0.31 -0.23
N HIS A 72 16.09 1.13 0.60
CA HIS A 72 16.58 1.50 1.92
C HIS A 72 16.60 0.31 2.88
N GLY A 73 15.58 -0.52 2.88
CA GLY A 73 15.48 -1.71 3.74
C GLY A 73 16.56 -2.75 3.43
N THR A 74 16.81 -2.98 2.13
CA THR A 74 17.83 -3.95 1.69
C THR A 74 19.25 -3.46 1.99
N LEU A 75 19.51 -2.15 1.89
CA LEU A 75 20.83 -1.57 2.13
C LEU A 75 21.11 -1.26 3.61
N LYS A 76 20.22 -1.64 4.52
CA LYS A 76 20.45 -1.50 5.95
C LYS A 76 21.78 -2.19 6.33
N HIS A 77 22.65 -1.47 7.03
CA HIS A 77 24.04 -1.85 7.33
C HIS A 77 24.98 -1.96 6.10
N GLY A 78 24.61 -1.36 4.97
CA GLY A 78 25.44 -1.18 3.78
C GLY A 78 25.42 -2.34 2.79
N PHE A 79 26.06 -2.10 1.63
CA PHE A 79 26.06 -3.01 0.49
C PHE A 79 26.56 -4.42 0.80
N PHE A 80 27.63 -4.55 1.58
CA PHE A 80 28.17 -5.87 1.91
C PHE A 80 27.19 -6.71 2.75
N ASN A 81 26.42 -6.08 3.65
CA ASN A 81 25.40 -6.78 4.41
C ASN A 81 24.26 -7.25 3.51
N SER A 82 23.86 -6.46 2.52
CA SER A 82 22.77 -6.83 1.59
C SER A 82 23.09 -8.07 0.75
N VAL A 83 24.37 -8.33 0.51
CA VAL A 83 24.83 -9.46 -0.33
C VAL A 83 25.24 -10.69 0.48
N LEU A 84 25.90 -10.49 1.64
CA LEU A 84 26.54 -11.58 2.38
C LEU A 84 25.84 -11.96 3.69
N GLY A 85 25.31 -11.01 4.44
CA GLY A 85 24.75 -11.23 5.78
C GLY A 85 23.23 -11.09 5.85
N GLN A 86 22.68 -10.16 5.10
CA GLN A 86 21.25 -9.77 5.06
C GLN A 86 20.63 -9.53 6.45
N LYS A 87 21.48 -9.19 7.43
CA LYS A 87 21.03 -8.96 8.80
C LYS A 87 20.18 -7.70 8.87
N ASP A 88 19.00 -7.83 9.49
CA ASP A 88 18.01 -6.75 9.65
C ASP A 88 17.54 -6.12 8.32
N CYS A 89 17.74 -6.80 7.19
CA CYS A 89 17.23 -6.37 5.91
C CYS A 89 15.72 -6.64 5.82
N LEU A 90 14.99 -5.62 5.41
CA LEU A 90 13.53 -5.64 5.30
C LEU A 90 13.10 -5.44 3.86
N ASN A 91 12.05 -6.12 3.47
CA ASN A 91 11.35 -5.92 2.19
C ASN A 91 9.84 -5.82 2.43
N THR A 92 9.17 -5.11 1.53
CA THR A 92 7.71 -5.15 1.49
C THR A 92 7.22 -6.53 1.05
N THR A 93 6.00 -6.87 1.45
CA THR A 93 5.25 -8.00 0.88
C THR A 93 4.82 -7.69 -0.56
N ASP A 94 4.35 -8.73 -1.28
CA ASP A 94 3.82 -8.55 -2.62
C ASP A 94 2.45 -7.87 -2.59
N GLY A 95 2.35 -6.74 -3.26
CA GLY A 95 1.13 -5.95 -3.34
C GLY A 95 1.06 -4.79 -2.35
N TYR A 96 0.08 -3.95 -2.55
CA TYR A 96 -0.20 -2.79 -1.70
C TYR A 96 -1.67 -2.38 -1.85
N ASN A 97 -2.15 -1.54 -0.93
CA ASN A 97 -3.45 -0.88 -1.04
C ASN A 97 -3.33 0.59 -0.61
N TYR A 98 -4.40 1.33 -0.75
CA TYR A 98 -4.45 2.76 -0.47
C TYR A 98 -5.36 3.05 0.71
N LEU A 99 -4.97 4.02 1.53
CA LEU A 99 -5.75 4.57 2.63
C LEU A 99 -5.80 6.09 2.49
N ALA A 100 -6.97 6.68 2.70
CA ALA A 100 -7.11 8.12 2.85
C ALA A 100 -6.95 8.47 4.34
N ILE A 101 -5.97 9.30 4.68
CA ILE A 101 -5.69 9.73 6.06
C ILE A 101 -5.37 11.23 6.02
N ASP A 102 -6.12 12.02 6.78
CA ASP A 102 -5.92 13.48 6.92
C ASP A 102 -5.83 14.20 5.56
N ASP A 103 -6.75 13.89 4.65
CA ASP A 103 -6.83 14.46 3.30
C ASP A 103 -5.67 14.12 2.36
N ASP A 104 -4.85 13.15 2.71
CA ASP A 104 -3.77 12.62 1.86
C ASP A 104 -4.02 11.15 1.50
N VAL A 105 -3.51 10.74 0.34
CA VAL A 105 -3.51 9.33 -0.06
C VAL A 105 -2.20 8.65 0.39
N TRP A 106 -2.36 7.60 1.18
CA TRP A 106 -1.27 6.79 1.69
C TRP A 106 -1.29 5.40 1.05
N VAL A 107 -0.12 4.93 0.63
CA VAL A 107 0.08 3.54 0.25
C VAL A 107 0.44 2.75 1.50
N TYR A 108 -0.19 1.60 1.72
CA TYR A 108 0.23 0.68 2.76
C TYR A 108 0.59 -0.69 2.18
N THR A 109 1.56 -1.35 2.80
CA THR A 109 1.95 -2.73 2.51
C THR A 109 2.56 -3.36 3.75
N GLY A 110 2.57 -4.70 3.80
CA GLY A 110 3.28 -5.44 4.83
C GLY A 110 4.78 -5.39 4.64
N VAL A 111 5.51 -5.67 5.69
CA VAL A 111 6.97 -5.73 5.69
C VAL A 111 7.42 -7.05 6.30
N THR A 112 8.33 -7.74 5.61
CA THR A 112 8.94 -8.99 6.05
C THR A 112 10.45 -8.83 6.22
N SER A 113 11.05 -9.70 7.03
CA SER A 113 12.51 -9.85 7.06
C SER A 113 12.98 -10.73 5.89
N ILE A 114 14.07 -10.33 5.23
CA ILE A 114 14.65 -11.13 4.12
C ILE A 114 15.16 -12.49 4.61
N THR A 115 15.58 -12.57 5.86
CA THR A 115 16.19 -13.79 6.46
C THR A 115 15.25 -14.58 7.36
N GLY A 116 14.02 -14.08 7.57
CA GLY A 116 13.05 -14.69 8.47
C GLY A 116 12.05 -15.62 7.76
N ASP A 117 11.19 -16.23 8.56
CA ASP A 117 10.03 -16.96 8.07
C ASP A 117 9.07 -16.01 7.34
N GLN A 118 8.16 -16.56 6.54
CA GLN A 118 7.19 -15.83 5.71
C GLN A 118 6.08 -15.16 6.56
N SER A 119 6.47 -14.39 7.57
CA SER A 119 5.55 -13.62 8.41
C SER A 119 5.87 -12.14 8.32
N ASN A 120 4.85 -11.31 8.49
CA ASN A 120 5.04 -9.89 8.60
C ASN A 120 5.70 -9.53 9.93
N VAL A 121 6.69 -8.64 9.88
CA VAL A 121 7.28 -8.00 11.05
C VAL A 121 6.64 -6.64 11.33
N GLY A 122 5.87 -6.13 10.40
CA GLY A 122 5.16 -4.86 10.52
C GLY A 122 4.47 -4.44 9.24
N PHE A 123 3.99 -3.20 9.26
CA PHE A 123 3.37 -2.53 8.12
C PHE A 123 3.99 -1.16 7.93
N VAL A 124 4.08 -0.74 6.68
CA VAL A 124 4.54 0.60 6.32
C VAL A 124 3.43 1.37 5.61
N LEU A 125 3.25 2.62 6.02
CA LEU A 125 2.44 3.60 5.33
C LEU A 125 3.34 4.65 4.72
N MET A 126 3.09 5.00 3.45
CA MET A 126 3.89 5.95 2.69
C MET A 126 2.96 6.96 2.02
N ASN A 127 3.13 8.23 2.36
CA ASN A 127 2.34 9.33 1.81
C ASN A 127 2.75 9.60 0.36
N GLN A 128 1.79 9.58 -0.57
CA GLN A 128 2.06 9.77 -2.00
C GLN A 128 2.38 11.23 -2.38
N ARG A 129 2.04 12.21 -1.54
CA ARG A 129 2.37 13.61 -1.78
C ARG A 129 3.72 14.02 -1.20
N THR A 130 4.05 13.57 0.02
CA THR A 130 5.19 14.06 0.80
C THR A 130 6.35 13.07 0.93
N MET A 131 6.15 11.79 0.57
CA MET A 131 7.03 10.66 0.89
C MET A 131 7.17 10.36 2.40
N GLU A 132 6.40 11.02 3.27
CA GLU A 132 6.40 10.65 4.69
C GLU A 132 6.15 9.17 4.85
N THR A 133 6.98 8.50 5.65
CA THR A 133 6.92 7.06 5.84
C THR A 133 6.78 6.73 7.31
N LYS A 134 5.74 5.95 7.64
CA LYS A 134 5.45 5.47 9.00
C LYS A 134 5.53 3.95 9.03
N PHE A 135 6.32 3.40 9.94
CA PHE A 135 6.40 1.96 10.17
C PHE A 135 5.69 1.59 11.48
N TYR A 136 4.86 0.57 11.41
CA TYR A 136 4.14 0.01 12.55
C TYR A 136 4.59 -1.43 12.76
N GLU A 137 5.17 -1.70 13.91
CA GLU A 137 5.62 -3.03 14.29
C GLU A 137 4.43 -3.88 14.75
N ILE A 138 3.97 -4.76 13.89
CA ILE A 138 2.87 -5.69 14.14
C ILE A 138 3.25 -7.02 13.51
N GLU A 139 3.64 -7.98 14.35
CA GLU A 139 3.94 -9.33 13.89
C GLU A 139 2.66 -10.09 13.56
N GLY A 140 2.66 -10.82 12.45
CA GLY A 140 1.50 -11.61 12.07
C GLY A 140 1.62 -12.31 10.71
N ALA A 141 0.49 -12.78 10.22
CA ALA A 141 0.40 -13.39 8.91
C ALA A 141 0.64 -12.36 7.80
N THR A 142 1.20 -12.81 6.68
CA THR A 142 1.26 -12.00 5.47
C THR A 142 -0.14 -11.83 4.87
N GLU A 143 -0.31 -10.81 4.05
CA GLU A 143 -1.53 -10.57 3.28
C GLU A 143 -1.90 -11.80 2.43
N SER A 144 -0.91 -12.43 1.80
CA SER A 144 -1.09 -13.64 1.00
C SER A 144 -1.63 -14.80 1.84
N SER A 145 -1.14 -14.99 3.07
CA SER A 145 -1.65 -16.01 3.98
C SER A 145 -3.09 -15.73 4.40
N ALA A 146 -3.42 -14.47 4.66
CA ALA A 146 -4.78 -14.06 5.00
C ALA A 146 -5.75 -14.25 3.82
N MET A 147 -5.33 -13.87 2.60
CA MET A 147 -6.10 -14.10 1.37
C MET A 147 -6.40 -15.58 1.18
N SER A 148 -5.39 -16.45 1.31
CA SER A 148 -5.55 -17.90 1.20
C SER A 148 -6.48 -18.46 2.28
N SER A 149 -6.43 -17.92 3.51
CA SER A 149 -7.35 -18.31 4.59
C SER A 149 -8.79 -17.92 4.28
N ALA A 150 -9.02 -16.74 3.75
CA ALA A 150 -10.35 -16.27 3.34
C ALA A 150 -10.91 -17.10 2.16
N GLU A 151 -10.11 -17.36 1.14
CA GLU A 151 -10.48 -18.21 -0.01
C GLU A 151 -10.80 -19.65 0.43
N GLY A 152 -10.05 -20.17 1.39
CA GLY A 152 -10.29 -21.49 1.96
C GLY A 152 -11.67 -21.64 2.59
N GLN A 153 -12.23 -20.59 3.19
CA GLN A 153 -13.59 -20.62 3.77
C GLN A 153 -14.70 -20.70 2.72
N VAL A 154 -14.42 -20.30 1.49
CA VAL A 154 -15.39 -20.24 0.38
C VAL A 154 -14.94 -21.02 -0.85
N GLN A 155 -14.04 -22.01 -0.67
CA GLN A 155 -13.42 -22.73 -1.78
C GLN A 155 -14.43 -23.41 -2.72
N ASN A 156 -15.60 -23.79 -2.23
CA ASN A 156 -16.69 -24.35 -3.03
C ASN A 156 -17.35 -23.33 -3.97
N LEU A 157 -17.11 -22.03 -3.77
CA LEU A 157 -17.64 -20.94 -4.57
C LEU A 157 -16.63 -20.40 -5.58
N HIS A 158 -15.36 -20.83 -5.50
CA HIS A 158 -14.25 -20.39 -6.36
C HIS A 158 -14.06 -18.87 -6.40
N TYR A 159 -14.28 -18.20 -5.25
CA TYR A 159 -14.06 -16.74 -5.18
C TYR A 159 -12.59 -16.44 -4.93
N THR A 160 -12.13 -15.32 -5.52
CA THR A 160 -10.75 -14.82 -5.40
C THR A 160 -10.70 -13.62 -4.45
N ALA A 161 -9.75 -13.64 -3.54
CA ALA A 161 -9.51 -12.55 -2.59
C ALA A 161 -8.84 -11.36 -3.27
N THR A 162 -9.26 -10.15 -2.87
CA THR A 162 -8.51 -8.92 -3.18
C THR A 162 -7.39 -8.74 -2.18
N PHE A 163 -6.37 -7.93 -2.53
CA PHE A 163 -5.38 -7.49 -1.55
C PHE A 163 -6.07 -6.80 -0.36
N PRO A 164 -5.76 -7.20 0.90
CA PRO A 164 -6.51 -6.76 2.06
C PRO A 164 -6.30 -5.29 2.41
N LEU A 165 -7.28 -4.70 3.10
CA LEU A 165 -7.10 -3.48 3.88
C LEU A 165 -6.78 -3.87 5.33
N LEU A 166 -5.79 -3.18 5.93
CA LEU A 166 -5.51 -3.31 7.35
C LEU A 166 -6.39 -2.34 8.14
N LEU A 167 -7.22 -2.88 8.99
CA LEU A 167 -8.14 -2.13 9.86
C LEU A 167 -7.90 -2.49 11.32
N ASN A 168 -8.34 -1.61 12.21
CA ASN A 168 -8.46 -1.93 13.63
C ASN A 168 -9.93 -2.22 13.94
N ILE A 169 -10.27 -3.48 14.20
CA ILE A 169 -11.60 -3.91 14.56
C ILE A 169 -11.58 -4.35 16.02
N SER A 170 -12.31 -3.61 16.86
CA SER A 170 -12.39 -3.86 18.30
C SER A 170 -11.03 -3.94 19.02
N GLY A 171 -10.04 -3.18 18.56
CA GLY A 171 -8.69 -3.17 19.13
C GLY A 171 -7.74 -4.23 18.55
N GLU A 172 -8.22 -5.08 17.64
CA GLU A 172 -7.43 -6.12 16.99
C GLU A 172 -7.04 -5.71 15.57
N PRO A 173 -5.75 -5.88 15.16
CA PRO A 173 -5.34 -5.68 13.78
C PRO A 173 -5.99 -6.74 12.89
N THR A 174 -6.74 -6.30 11.89
CA THR A 174 -7.62 -7.14 11.09
C THR A 174 -7.44 -6.84 9.61
N TYR A 175 -7.24 -7.88 8.80
CA TYR A 175 -7.32 -7.79 7.35
C TYR A 175 -8.79 -7.83 6.90
N PHE A 176 -9.22 -6.78 6.22
CA PHE A 176 -10.51 -6.73 5.54
C PHE A 176 -10.32 -7.05 4.06
N ILE A 177 -11.03 -8.04 3.55
CA ILE A 177 -10.84 -8.62 2.22
C ILE A 177 -12.18 -8.67 1.50
N ALA A 178 -12.22 -8.26 0.24
CA ALA A 178 -13.35 -8.52 -0.64
C ALA A 178 -13.10 -9.82 -1.44
N LEU A 179 -14.13 -10.65 -1.54
CA LEU A 179 -14.11 -11.90 -2.29
C LEU A 179 -14.93 -11.73 -3.57
N LYS A 180 -14.30 -11.95 -4.72
CA LYS A 180 -14.84 -11.74 -6.05
C LYS A 180 -15.08 -13.04 -6.77
N ASP A 181 -16.16 -13.10 -7.54
CA ASP A 181 -16.41 -14.17 -8.50
C ASP A 181 -15.54 -14.05 -9.76
N ASP A 182 -15.65 -15.02 -10.66
CA ASP A 182 -14.91 -15.06 -11.94
C ASP A 182 -15.22 -13.86 -12.87
N ALA A 183 -16.35 -13.18 -12.66
CA ALA A 183 -16.71 -11.96 -13.39
C ALA A 183 -16.09 -10.69 -12.75
N GLY A 184 -15.34 -10.84 -11.64
CA GLY A 184 -14.73 -9.74 -10.91
C GLY A 184 -15.68 -8.97 -9.99
N LEU A 185 -16.90 -9.48 -9.77
CA LEU A 185 -17.90 -8.87 -8.89
C LEU A 185 -17.71 -9.32 -7.45
N VAL A 186 -17.71 -8.37 -6.51
CA VAL A 186 -17.67 -8.67 -5.07
C VAL A 186 -18.95 -9.38 -4.67
N LYS A 187 -18.81 -10.55 -4.05
CA LYS A 187 -19.90 -11.42 -3.59
C LYS A 187 -19.93 -11.60 -2.09
N LYS A 188 -18.78 -11.56 -1.44
CA LYS A 188 -18.64 -11.70 0.01
C LYS A 188 -17.50 -10.84 0.52
N TYR A 189 -17.46 -10.69 1.82
CA TYR A 189 -16.40 -10.04 2.56
C TYR A 189 -15.81 -11.00 3.58
N ALA A 190 -14.52 -10.85 3.86
CA ALA A 190 -13.84 -11.59 4.89
C ALA A 190 -13.10 -10.64 5.85
N MET A 191 -13.07 -10.98 7.12
CA MET A 191 -12.21 -10.40 8.13
C MET A 191 -11.31 -11.47 8.70
N VAL A 192 -9.99 -11.25 8.65
CA VAL A 192 -8.97 -12.21 9.09
C VAL A 192 -8.10 -11.51 10.13
N ASN A 193 -7.96 -12.12 11.32
CA ASN A 193 -7.09 -11.57 12.36
C ASN A 193 -5.63 -11.68 11.92
N VAL A 194 -4.89 -10.56 12.00
CA VAL A 194 -3.49 -10.49 11.54
C VAL A 194 -2.58 -11.44 12.33
N GLN A 195 -2.74 -11.49 13.63
CA GLN A 195 -1.91 -12.31 14.51
C GLN A 195 -2.39 -13.76 14.58
N LYS A 196 -3.69 -13.99 14.43
CA LYS A 196 -4.34 -15.30 14.48
C LYS A 196 -5.13 -15.57 13.20
N TYR A 197 -4.42 -15.75 12.09
CA TYR A 197 -5.01 -15.85 10.74
C TYR A 197 -5.99 -17.03 10.56
N GLN A 198 -6.09 -17.93 11.54
CA GLN A 198 -7.12 -18.96 11.58
C GLN A 198 -8.49 -18.41 12.00
N ILE A 199 -8.54 -17.23 12.64
CA ILE A 199 -9.78 -16.52 12.94
C ILE A 199 -10.20 -15.78 11.69
N VAL A 200 -11.18 -16.35 10.99
CA VAL A 200 -11.73 -15.83 9.74
C VAL A 200 -13.24 -15.76 9.87
N ALA A 201 -13.79 -14.57 9.67
CA ALA A 201 -15.22 -14.34 9.53
C ALA A 201 -15.57 -14.06 8.06
N ILE A 202 -16.74 -14.54 7.61
CA ILE A 202 -17.27 -14.32 6.26
C ILE A 202 -18.68 -13.76 6.38
N GLY A 203 -19.01 -12.78 5.54
CA GLY A 203 -20.36 -12.21 5.43
C GLY A 203 -20.72 -11.86 3.99
N ASP A 204 -22.02 -11.80 3.69
CA ASP A 204 -22.53 -11.30 2.40
C ASP A 204 -22.50 -9.77 2.35
N THR A 205 -22.52 -9.14 3.50
CA THR A 205 -22.36 -7.69 3.70
C THR A 205 -21.20 -7.42 4.66
N VAL A 206 -20.72 -6.18 4.65
CA VAL A 206 -19.68 -5.74 5.60
C VAL A 206 -20.15 -5.88 7.04
N SER A 207 -21.39 -5.48 7.33
CA SER A 207 -21.97 -5.56 8.68
C SER A 207 -22.09 -7.01 9.17
N GLU A 208 -22.56 -7.93 8.33
CA GLU A 208 -22.63 -9.36 8.69
C GLU A 208 -21.26 -9.97 8.96
N CYS A 209 -20.27 -9.57 8.14
CA CYS A 209 -18.90 -10.01 8.34
C CYS A 209 -18.33 -9.50 9.67
N GLU A 210 -18.54 -8.22 10.00
CA GLU A 210 -18.10 -7.61 11.26
C GLU A 210 -18.80 -8.22 12.47
N GLU A 211 -20.11 -8.43 12.42
CA GLU A 211 -20.85 -9.12 13.48
C GLU A 211 -20.33 -10.55 13.70
N SER A 212 -20.05 -11.27 12.63
CA SER A 212 -19.48 -12.63 12.72
C SER A 212 -18.05 -12.64 13.26
N TYR A 213 -17.28 -11.57 13.02
CA TYR A 213 -15.90 -11.45 13.48
C TYR A 213 -15.80 -11.11 14.96
N THR A 214 -16.74 -10.30 15.47
CA THR A 214 -16.73 -9.78 16.84
C THR A 214 -17.48 -10.66 17.87
N ASN A 215 -18.26 -11.65 17.41
CA ASN A 215 -18.98 -12.61 18.27
C ASN A 215 -18.18 -13.89 18.47
#